data_f6124e92c424ab84e6b2d027f18d778f
#
_entry.id   f6124e92c424ab84e6b2d027f18d778f
#
_cell.length_a   1.000
_cell.length_b   1.000
_cell.length_c   1.000
_cell.angle_alpha   90.00
_cell.angle_beta   90.00
_cell.angle_gamma   90.00
#
_symmetry.space_group_name_H-M   'P 1'
#
loop_
_entity.id
_entity.type
_entity.pdbx_description
1 polymer ?
#
loop_
_entity_poly.entity_id
_entity_poly.type
_entity_poly.pdbx_seq_one_letter_code
_entity_poly.pdbx_strand_id
1 'polypeptide(L)'
;MLESVAATGKKDFVIIAEDVDGEALASLVLNKIRGMLNILTIKAPGFGDRKKEMLRDIAVVTGATLITEELGIKLEDTTIDMLGKAEKVISSKDNTVIVSGKGNPDEIEARANQIKGQLSQTTSDYDREKLAERLAKLVGGVAVIPVGAATEMEMKNKKYNIEDALNATRAAIEEGIVAGGGSVLLQLSKVLDTVKFDDPDEQVAIEIVKNAIQYPVKQIADNAGFK
;
A
#
# COMPACT_ATOMS: atom_id res chain seq x y z
N MET A 1 16.52 1.13 26.41
CA MET A 1 16.54 0.95 24.93
C MET A 1 17.04 2.17 24.21
N LEU A 2 16.42 3.37 24.24
CA LEU A 2 16.87 4.56 23.48
C LEU A 2 18.28 4.99 23.83
N GLU A 3 18.66 4.95 25.11
CA GLU A 3 20.03 5.23 25.55
C GLU A 3 21.04 4.25 24.95
N SER A 4 20.68 2.97 24.88
CA SER A 4 21.53 1.95 24.28
C SER A 4 21.70 2.17 22.78
N VAL A 5 20.67 2.60 22.06
CA VAL A 5 20.76 2.96 20.63
C VAL A 5 21.63 4.19 20.45
N ALA A 6 21.44 5.24 21.26
CA ALA A 6 22.23 6.45 21.22
C ALA A 6 23.73 6.16 21.46
N ALA A 7 24.04 5.24 22.37
CA ALA A 7 25.41 4.81 22.65
C ALA A 7 26.12 4.13 21.46
N THR A 8 25.39 3.58 20.49
CA THR A 8 25.94 3.02 19.25
C THR A 8 26.36 4.08 18.23
N GLY A 9 26.06 5.36 18.47
CA GLY A 9 26.28 6.46 17.54
C GLY A 9 25.28 6.54 16.38
N LYS A 10 24.34 5.61 16.30
CA LYS A 10 23.24 5.64 15.32
C LYS A 10 22.14 6.57 15.80
N LYS A 11 21.65 7.41 14.91
CA LYS A 11 20.60 8.38 15.23
C LYS A 11 19.24 8.01 14.67
N ASP A 12 19.18 7.24 13.57
CA ASP A 12 17.94 6.87 12.92
C ASP A 12 17.30 5.68 13.61
N PHE A 13 16.09 5.86 14.11
CA PHE A 13 15.36 4.85 14.84
C PHE A 13 13.87 4.86 14.47
N VAL A 14 13.32 3.70 14.13
CA VAL A 14 11.92 3.54 13.78
C VAL A 14 11.23 2.66 14.81
N ILE A 15 10.13 3.13 15.34
CA ILE A 15 9.27 2.39 16.27
C ILE A 15 7.95 2.08 15.56
N ILE A 16 7.64 0.80 15.43
CA ILE A 16 6.34 0.34 14.91
C ILE A 16 5.64 -0.36 16.05
N ALA A 17 4.63 0.26 16.60
CA ALA A 17 3.95 -0.23 17.80
C ALA A 17 2.43 -0.11 17.64
N GLU A 18 1.69 -0.74 18.52
CA GLU A 18 0.22 -0.64 18.53
C GLU A 18 -0.23 0.81 18.73
N ASP A 19 0.38 1.49 19.69
CA ASP A 19 0.28 2.92 19.91
C ASP A 19 1.54 3.47 20.58
N VAL A 20 1.77 4.78 20.43
CA VAL A 20 2.79 5.52 21.15
C VAL A 20 2.18 6.86 21.53
N ASP A 21 1.89 7.04 22.80
CA ASP A 21 1.16 8.21 23.33
C ASP A 21 1.80 8.80 24.59
N GLY A 22 1.14 9.79 25.18
CA GLY A 22 1.46 10.37 26.46
C GLY A 22 2.91 10.82 26.61
N GLU A 23 3.51 10.50 27.75
CA GLU A 23 4.87 10.88 28.11
C GLU A 23 5.93 10.25 27.18
N ALA A 24 5.66 9.04 26.69
CA ALA A 24 6.56 8.36 25.77
C ALA A 24 6.70 9.16 24.46
N LEU A 25 5.58 9.55 23.85
CA LEU A 25 5.57 10.34 22.63
C LEU A 25 6.24 11.72 22.85
N ALA A 26 5.91 12.38 23.96
CA ALA A 26 6.51 13.68 24.29
C ALA A 26 8.03 13.59 24.41
N SER A 27 8.55 12.56 25.07
CA SER A 27 9.97 12.29 25.20
C SER A 27 10.64 12.03 23.86
N LEU A 28 10.03 11.25 22.96
CA LEU A 28 10.54 10.96 21.62
C LEU A 28 10.60 12.23 20.77
N VAL A 29 9.56 13.05 20.79
CA VAL A 29 9.50 14.34 20.07
C VAL A 29 10.56 15.28 20.57
N LEU A 30 10.77 15.39 21.89
CA LEU A 30 11.80 16.25 22.47
C LEU A 30 13.22 15.84 22.04
N ASN A 31 13.52 14.55 22.05
CA ASN A 31 14.82 14.03 21.58
C ASN A 31 15.05 14.28 20.08
N LYS A 32 14.00 14.19 19.27
CA LYS A 32 14.05 14.53 17.84
C LYS A 32 14.31 16.02 17.63
N ILE A 33 13.61 16.91 18.34
CA ILE A 33 13.80 18.36 18.23
C ILE A 33 15.21 18.77 18.66
N ARG A 34 15.75 18.13 19.69
CA ARG A 34 17.13 18.36 20.17
C ARG A 34 18.20 17.78 19.23
N GLY A 35 17.82 17.06 18.18
CA GLY A 35 18.76 16.45 17.24
C GLY A 35 19.60 15.29 17.83
N MET A 36 19.20 14.79 18.99
CA MET A 36 19.88 13.66 19.64
C MET A 36 19.57 12.35 18.91
N LEU A 37 18.30 12.14 18.53
CA LEU A 37 17.83 10.98 17.78
C LEU A 37 16.87 11.43 16.67
N ASN A 38 16.95 10.80 15.52
CA ASN A 38 16.00 10.96 14.41
C ASN A 38 14.98 9.83 14.49
N ILE A 39 13.91 10.06 15.26
CA ILE A 39 12.91 9.04 15.57
C ILE A 39 11.69 9.19 14.66
N LEU A 40 11.21 8.07 14.16
CA LEU A 40 9.94 7.91 13.46
C LEU A 40 9.07 6.90 14.21
N THR A 41 7.89 7.31 14.63
CA THR A 41 6.90 6.40 15.25
C THR A 41 5.79 6.11 14.24
N ILE A 42 5.46 4.84 14.09
CA ILE A 42 4.46 4.36 13.14
C ILE A 42 3.47 3.49 13.89
N LYS A 43 2.20 3.77 13.71
CA LYS A 43 1.14 2.92 14.25
C LYS A 43 1.09 1.61 13.45
N ALA A 44 1.03 0.48 14.16
CA ALA A 44 1.00 -0.84 13.55
C ALA A 44 -0.20 -0.97 12.59
N PRO A 45 0.01 -1.48 11.37
CA PRO A 45 -1.05 -1.60 10.38
C PRO A 45 -2.02 -2.72 10.73
N GLY A 46 -3.30 -2.55 10.34
CA GLY A 46 -4.36 -3.54 10.57
C GLY A 46 -5.01 -3.46 11.94
N PHE A 47 -5.90 -4.41 12.21
CA PHE A 47 -6.68 -4.51 13.45
C PHE A 47 -6.72 -5.95 13.95
N GLY A 48 -6.86 -6.13 15.28
CA GLY A 48 -6.96 -7.44 15.91
C GLY A 48 -5.77 -8.36 15.59
N ASP A 49 -6.05 -9.63 15.33
CA ASP A 49 -5.01 -10.63 15.04
C ASP A 49 -4.21 -10.35 13.77
N ARG A 50 -4.82 -9.68 12.79
CA ARG A 50 -4.12 -9.25 11.57
C ARG A 50 -3.01 -8.25 11.87
N LYS A 51 -3.20 -7.35 12.83
CA LYS A 51 -2.16 -6.42 13.27
C LYS A 51 -0.91 -7.18 13.75
N LYS A 52 -1.11 -8.20 14.58
CA LYS A 52 -0.03 -9.05 15.09
C LYS A 52 0.70 -9.79 13.97
N GLU A 53 -0.06 -10.34 13.04
CA GLU A 53 0.49 -11.04 11.87
C GLU A 53 1.30 -10.11 10.96
N MET A 54 0.83 -8.88 10.73
CA MET A 54 1.59 -7.88 9.96
C MET A 54 2.85 -7.42 10.68
N LEU A 55 2.80 -7.27 12.00
CA LEU A 55 4.00 -6.98 12.79
C LEU A 55 5.02 -8.12 12.72
N ARG A 56 4.57 -9.39 12.74
CA ARG A 56 5.44 -10.56 12.50
C ARG A 56 6.08 -10.53 11.13
N ASP A 57 5.31 -10.20 10.09
CA ASP A 57 5.83 -10.09 8.72
C ASP A 57 6.92 -9.00 8.64
N ILE A 58 6.69 -7.84 9.27
CA ILE A 58 7.68 -6.76 9.34
C ILE A 58 8.94 -7.20 10.12
N ALA A 59 8.75 -7.90 11.25
CA ALA A 59 9.86 -8.41 12.05
C ALA A 59 10.74 -9.36 11.22
N VAL A 60 10.16 -10.32 10.52
CA VAL A 60 10.87 -11.28 9.67
C VAL A 60 11.63 -10.56 8.55
N VAL A 61 11.00 -9.61 7.85
CA VAL A 61 11.65 -8.86 6.75
C VAL A 61 12.81 -8.01 7.22
N THR A 62 12.75 -7.50 8.45
CA THR A 62 13.80 -6.63 9.01
C THR A 62 14.82 -7.35 9.86
N GLY A 63 14.57 -8.62 10.20
CA GLY A 63 15.36 -9.40 11.15
C GLY A 63 15.17 -8.94 12.59
N ALA A 64 14.00 -8.38 12.91
CA ALA A 64 13.65 -7.99 14.28
C ALA A 64 13.01 -9.14 15.05
N THR A 65 13.04 -9.04 16.36
CA THR A 65 12.20 -9.84 17.26
C THR A 65 10.92 -9.08 17.58
N LEU A 66 9.77 -9.70 17.35
CA LEU A 66 8.50 -9.11 17.74
C LEU A 66 8.38 -9.11 19.26
N ILE A 67 8.24 -7.92 19.85
CA ILE A 67 8.07 -7.75 21.29
C ILE A 67 6.59 -7.80 21.61
N THR A 68 6.17 -8.84 22.34
CA THR A 68 4.79 -9.02 22.76
C THR A 68 4.71 -9.85 24.04
N GLU A 69 3.77 -9.53 24.91
CA GLU A 69 3.54 -10.28 26.16
C GLU A 69 3.17 -11.74 25.89
N GLU A 70 2.53 -12.04 24.76
CA GLU A 70 2.20 -13.42 24.35
C GLU A 70 3.46 -14.29 24.15
N LEU A 71 4.58 -13.69 23.77
CA LEU A 71 5.88 -14.36 23.66
C LEU A 71 6.68 -14.29 24.98
N GLY A 72 6.10 -13.71 26.02
CA GLY A 72 6.76 -13.54 27.33
C GLY A 72 7.86 -12.47 27.32
N ILE A 73 7.94 -11.63 26.27
CA ILE A 73 8.96 -10.59 26.13
C ILE A 73 8.35 -9.26 26.54
N LYS A 74 8.90 -8.65 27.59
CA LYS A 74 8.51 -7.31 28.03
C LYS A 74 9.32 -6.24 27.31
N LEU A 75 8.73 -5.06 27.14
CA LEU A 75 9.39 -3.93 26.50
C LEU A 75 10.69 -3.50 27.23
N GLU A 76 10.72 -3.62 28.56
CA GLU A 76 11.88 -3.32 29.40
C GLU A 76 13.07 -4.24 29.13
N ASP A 77 12.81 -5.49 28.74
CA ASP A 77 13.83 -6.53 28.47
C ASP A 77 14.39 -6.46 27.05
N THR A 78 13.91 -5.50 26.22
CA THR A 78 14.33 -5.38 24.84
C THR A 78 15.79 -4.95 24.72
N THR A 79 16.59 -5.71 23.98
CA THR A 79 18.01 -5.46 23.71
C THR A 79 18.25 -5.01 22.26
N ILE A 80 19.45 -4.50 21.98
CA ILE A 80 19.82 -4.04 20.63
C ILE A 80 19.78 -5.19 19.61
N ASP A 81 20.10 -6.40 20.03
CA ASP A 81 20.14 -7.57 19.16
C ASP A 81 18.74 -7.99 18.64
N MET A 82 17.69 -7.56 19.36
CA MET A 82 16.29 -7.79 18.95
C MET A 82 15.83 -6.78 17.90
N LEU A 83 16.61 -5.75 17.62
CA LEU A 83 16.22 -4.70 16.67
C LEU A 83 16.47 -5.15 15.23
N GLY A 84 15.48 -4.95 14.40
CA GLY A 84 15.60 -5.11 12.96
C GLY A 84 16.40 -4.02 12.30
N LYS A 85 16.77 -4.24 11.04
CA LYS A 85 17.55 -3.31 10.24
C LYS A 85 16.93 -3.19 8.84
N ALA A 86 16.96 -1.99 8.28
CA ALA A 86 16.60 -1.72 6.91
C ALA A 86 17.55 -0.67 6.32
N GLU A 87 17.65 -0.63 5.01
CA GLU A 87 18.47 0.39 4.34
C GLU A 87 17.81 1.77 4.45
N LYS A 88 16.48 1.81 4.26
CA LYS A 88 15.70 3.05 4.30
C LYS A 88 14.26 2.76 4.72
N VAL A 89 13.67 3.67 5.48
CA VAL A 89 12.24 3.70 5.77
C VAL A 89 11.69 5.04 5.32
N ILE A 90 10.64 4.99 4.49
CA ILE A 90 9.94 6.17 3.99
C ILE A 90 8.52 6.10 4.49
N SER A 91 8.09 7.10 5.25
CA SER A 91 6.74 7.17 5.78
C SER A 91 6.05 8.45 5.32
N SER A 92 4.83 8.32 4.85
CA SER A 92 3.89 9.39 4.58
C SER A 92 2.72 9.33 5.56
N LYS A 93 1.69 10.14 5.35
CA LYS A 93 0.49 10.12 6.17
C LYS A 93 -0.22 8.75 6.11
N ASP A 94 -0.27 8.15 4.93
CA ASP A 94 -1.11 6.99 4.66
C ASP A 94 -0.30 5.68 4.45
N ASN A 95 0.98 5.80 4.11
CA ASN A 95 1.81 4.67 3.71
C ASN A 95 3.20 4.72 4.33
N THR A 96 3.71 3.54 4.67
CA THR A 96 5.11 3.35 5.06
C THR A 96 5.76 2.29 4.19
N VAL A 97 6.92 2.58 3.64
CA VAL A 97 7.71 1.67 2.81
C VAL A 97 9.04 1.38 3.51
N ILE A 98 9.31 0.10 3.73
CA ILE A 98 10.58 -0.40 4.26
C ILE A 98 11.38 -0.94 3.07
N VAL A 99 12.52 -0.31 2.78
CA VAL A 99 13.37 -0.68 1.64
C VAL A 99 14.54 -1.52 2.14
N SER A 100 14.78 -2.66 1.50
CA SER A 100 15.92 -3.54 1.77
C SER A 100 16.06 -3.89 3.26
N GLY A 101 15.01 -4.46 3.84
CA GLY A 101 15.08 -5.07 5.17
C GLY A 101 16.20 -6.13 5.22
N LYS A 102 16.84 -6.26 6.37
CA LYS A 102 18.01 -7.14 6.55
C LYS A 102 17.64 -8.43 7.28
N GLY A 103 16.40 -8.89 7.11
CA GLY A 103 15.96 -10.20 7.61
C GLY A 103 16.67 -11.37 6.92
N ASN A 104 16.61 -12.53 7.55
CA ASN A 104 17.16 -13.77 6.98
C ASN A 104 16.28 -14.23 5.80
N PRO A 105 16.85 -14.44 4.60
CA PRO A 105 16.09 -14.90 3.44
C PRO A 105 15.35 -16.23 3.68
N ASP A 106 15.93 -17.17 4.39
CA ASP A 106 15.32 -18.48 4.68
C ASP A 106 14.09 -18.33 5.58
N GLU A 107 14.14 -17.40 6.56
CA GLU A 107 12.98 -17.09 7.43
C GLU A 107 11.89 -16.36 6.67
N ILE A 108 12.25 -15.47 5.75
CA ILE A 108 11.30 -14.78 4.88
C ILE A 108 10.60 -15.80 3.97
N GLU A 109 11.34 -16.73 3.38
CA GLU A 109 10.77 -17.78 2.55
C GLU A 109 9.89 -18.75 3.34
N ALA A 110 10.31 -19.16 4.54
CA ALA A 110 9.50 -19.97 5.43
C ALA A 110 8.18 -19.28 5.79
N ARG A 111 8.25 -17.98 6.10
CA ARG A 111 7.06 -17.16 6.37
C ARG A 111 6.14 -17.05 5.16
N ALA A 112 6.68 -16.82 3.99
CA ALA A 112 5.92 -16.79 2.73
C ALA A 112 5.21 -18.13 2.46
N ASN A 113 5.89 -19.26 2.69
CA ASN A 113 5.32 -20.58 2.54
C ASN A 113 4.21 -20.88 3.57
N GLN A 114 4.33 -20.38 4.79
CA GLN A 114 3.26 -20.44 5.79
C GLN A 114 2.00 -19.69 5.29
N ILE A 115 2.15 -18.49 4.75
CA ILE A 115 1.02 -17.70 4.22
C ILE A 115 0.40 -18.39 2.99
N LYS A 116 1.22 -18.97 2.09
CA LYS A 116 0.71 -19.78 0.95
C LYS A 116 -0.12 -20.97 1.43
N GLY A 117 0.30 -21.62 2.51
CA GLY A 117 -0.46 -22.71 3.13
C GLY A 117 -1.82 -22.24 3.64
N GLN A 118 -1.87 -21.10 4.33
CA GLN A 118 -3.12 -20.49 4.78
C GLN A 118 -4.01 -20.08 3.60
N LEU A 119 -3.42 -19.52 2.55
CA LEU A 119 -4.12 -19.10 1.32
C LEU A 119 -4.84 -20.28 0.64
N SER A 120 -4.21 -21.46 0.63
CA SER A 120 -4.80 -22.67 0.04
C SER A 120 -5.93 -23.29 0.86
N GLN A 121 -6.00 -22.98 2.16
CA GLN A 121 -6.99 -23.55 3.08
C GLN A 121 -8.19 -22.63 3.32
N THR A 122 -8.04 -21.34 3.08
CA THR A 122 -9.13 -20.38 3.32
C THR A 122 -10.24 -20.49 2.30
N THR A 123 -11.49 -20.47 2.78
CA THR A 123 -12.70 -20.44 1.96
C THR A 123 -13.28 -19.03 1.82
N SER A 124 -12.80 -18.08 2.62
CA SER A 124 -13.22 -16.69 2.60
C SER A 124 -12.48 -15.92 1.51
N ASP A 125 -13.20 -15.33 0.57
CA ASP A 125 -12.61 -14.51 -0.50
C ASP A 125 -11.90 -13.29 0.06
N TYR A 126 -12.46 -12.68 1.11
CA TYR A 126 -11.83 -11.56 1.80
C TYR A 126 -10.51 -11.94 2.48
N ASP A 127 -10.46 -13.08 3.18
CA ASP A 127 -9.21 -13.53 3.80
C ASP A 127 -8.19 -13.95 2.76
N ARG A 128 -8.65 -14.53 1.64
CA ARG A 128 -7.79 -14.87 0.50
C ARG A 128 -7.12 -13.62 -0.06
N GLU A 129 -7.88 -12.55 -0.30
CA GLU A 129 -7.34 -11.26 -0.76
C GLU A 129 -6.29 -10.72 0.21
N LYS A 130 -6.59 -10.69 1.50
CA LYS A 130 -5.66 -10.15 2.53
C LYS A 130 -4.40 -11.01 2.71
N LEU A 131 -4.50 -12.32 2.61
CA LEU A 131 -3.34 -13.22 2.61
C LEU A 131 -2.48 -13.05 1.36
N ALA A 132 -3.11 -12.90 0.19
CA ALA A 132 -2.40 -12.63 -1.06
C ALA A 132 -1.66 -11.28 -1.02
N GLU A 133 -2.28 -10.24 -0.46
CA GLU A 133 -1.66 -8.93 -0.25
C GLU A 133 -0.42 -9.01 0.68
N ARG A 134 -0.52 -9.74 1.79
CA ARG A 134 0.61 -9.98 2.70
C ARG A 134 1.74 -10.76 2.02
N LEU A 135 1.39 -11.81 1.29
CA LEU A 135 2.37 -12.61 0.54
C LEU A 135 3.12 -11.76 -0.48
N ALA A 136 2.40 -10.92 -1.22
CA ALA A 136 3.00 -10.00 -2.20
C ALA A 136 3.99 -9.03 -1.55
N LYS A 137 3.69 -8.51 -0.35
CA LYS A 137 4.59 -7.62 0.41
C LYS A 137 5.85 -8.33 0.93
N LEU A 138 5.78 -9.62 1.23
CA LEU A 138 6.93 -10.42 1.69
C LEU A 138 7.85 -10.85 0.55
N VAL A 139 7.26 -11.30 -0.57
CA VAL A 139 8.00 -11.87 -1.70
C VAL A 139 8.31 -10.82 -2.76
N GLY A 140 7.47 -9.80 -2.86
CA GLY A 140 7.64 -8.69 -3.80
C GLY A 140 8.77 -7.76 -3.36
N GLY A 141 9.64 -7.42 -4.28
CA GLY A 141 10.64 -6.37 -4.06
C GLY A 141 10.00 -4.98 -4.02
N VAL A 142 10.72 -4.03 -3.44
CA VAL A 142 10.38 -2.61 -3.52
C VAL A 142 11.21 -1.96 -4.61
N ALA A 143 10.55 -1.51 -5.70
CA ALA A 143 11.21 -0.70 -6.72
C ALA A 143 11.16 0.78 -6.30
N VAL A 144 12.31 1.43 -6.31
CA VAL A 144 12.41 2.88 -6.05
C VAL A 144 12.72 3.59 -7.35
N ILE A 145 11.82 4.48 -7.77
CA ILE A 145 12.00 5.30 -8.97
C ILE A 145 12.40 6.71 -8.51
N PRO A 146 13.68 7.08 -8.59
CA PRO A 146 14.11 8.45 -8.27
C PRO A 146 13.59 9.42 -9.32
N VAL A 147 13.00 10.52 -8.87
CA VAL A 147 12.45 11.56 -9.73
C VAL A 147 13.20 12.87 -9.48
N GLY A 148 13.72 13.47 -10.55
CA GLY A 148 14.40 14.74 -10.50
C GLY A 148 13.95 15.67 -11.63
N ALA A 149 14.10 16.99 -11.39
CA ALA A 149 13.86 18.02 -12.39
C ALA A 149 14.68 19.29 -12.06
N ALA A 150 14.70 20.24 -12.97
CA ALA A 150 15.43 21.51 -12.78
C ALA A 150 14.75 22.41 -11.74
N THR A 151 13.43 22.29 -11.54
CA THR A 151 12.65 23.06 -10.56
C THR A 151 11.80 22.16 -9.68
N GLU A 152 11.48 22.65 -8.48
CA GLU A 152 10.62 21.92 -7.55
C GLU A 152 9.22 21.67 -8.15
N MET A 153 8.67 22.64 -8.86
CA MET A 153 7.35 22.52 -9.49
C MET A 153 7.36 21.42 -10.58
N GLU A 154 8.38 21.41 -11.41
CA GLU A 154 8.53 20.38 -12.44
C GLU A 154 8.72 18.98 -11.83
N MET A 155 9.49 18.89 -10.75
CA MET A 155 9.69 17.64 -10.02
C MET A 155 8.36 17.12 -9.45
N LYS A 156 7.55 17.99 -8.84
CA LYS A 156 6.20 17.64 -8.35
C LYS A 156 5.30 17.15 -9.47
N ASN A 157 5.29 17.83 -10.59
CA ASN A 157 4.48 17.44 -11.75
C ASN A 157 4.90 16.07 -12.30
N LYS A 158 6.20 15.81 -12.43
CA LYS A 158 6.71 14.49 -12.83
C LYS A 158 6.32 13.40 -11.84
N LYS A 159 6.41 13.70 -10.54
CA LYS A 159 6.00 12.77 -9.49
C LYS A 159 4.52 12.41 -9.62
N TYR A 160 3.63 13.39 -9.77
CA TYR A 160 2.20 13.15 -9.96
C TYR A 160 1.89 12.33 -11.21
N ASN A 161 2.55 12.62 -12.33
CA ASN A 161 2.37 11.84 -13.55
C ASN A 161 2.80 10.37 -13.38
N ILE A 162 3.87 10.11 -12.63
CA ILE A 162 4.31 8.75 -12.34
C ILE A 162 3.34 8.06 -11.37
N GLU A 163 2.85 8.76 -10.35
CA GLU A 163 1.85 8.23 -9.41
C GLU A 163 0.55 7.87 -10.14
N ASP A 164 0.09 8.71 -11.06
CA ASP A 164 -1.08 8.46 -11.90
C ASP A 164 -0.90 7.22 -12.78
N ALA A 165 0.23 7.13 -13.47
CA ALA A 165 0.58 5.98 -14.30
C ALA A 165 0.68 4.67 -13.48
N LEU A 166 1.22 4.73 -12.27
CA LEU A 166 1.28 3.59 -11.34
C LEU A 166 -0.10 3.13 -10.92
N ASN A 167 -0.99 4.05 -10.58
CA ASN A 167 -2.36 3.73 -10.17
C ASN A 167 -3.15 3.10 -11.33
N ALA A 168 -3.04 3.67 -12.54
CA ALA A 168 -3.65 3.11 -13.74
C ALA A 168 -3.10 1.70 -14.05
N THR A 169 -1.79 1.49 -13.89
CA THR A 169 -1.16 0.19 -14.13
C THR A 169 -1.63 -0.86 -13.10
N ARG A 170 -1.74 -0.49 -11.83
CA ARG A 170 -2.26 -1.40 -10.79
C ARG A 170 -3.70 -1.80 -11.08
N ALA A 171 -4.56 -0.83 -11.38
CA ALA A 171 -5.96 -1.10 -11.76
C ALA A 171 -6.04 -2.01 -12.99
N ALA A 172 -5.19 -1.81 -13.98
CA ALA A 172 -5.14 -2.65 -15.17
C ALA A 172 -4.71 -4.11 -14.88
N ILE A 173 -3.82 -4.31 -13.91
CA ILE A 173 -3.40 -5.65 -13.48
C ILE A 173 -4.52 -6.35 -12.69
N GLU A 174 -5.23 -5.62 -11.85
CA GLU A 174 -6.26 -6.16 -10.97
C GLU A 174 -7.57 -6.42 -11.70
N GLU A 175 -8.01 -5.49 -12.57
CA GLU A 175 -9.35 -5.50 -13.19
C GLU A 175 -9.32 -5.70 -14.71
N GLY A 176 -8.15 -5.66 -15.34
CA GLY A 176 -7.99 -5.69 -16.78
C GLY A 176 -8.16 -4.33 -17.44
N ILE A 177 -8.29 -4.34 -18.77
CA ILE A 177 -8.38 -3.11 -19.58
C ILE A 177 -9.55 -3.17 -20.55
N VAL A 178 -10.05 -2.00 -20.91
CA VAL A 178 -11.03 -1.79 -21.98
C VAL A 178 -10.54 -0.73 -22.97
N ALA A 179 -11.15 -0.67 -24.14
CA ALA A 179 -10.82 0.37 -25.12
C ALA A 179 -11.18 1.76 -24.56
N GLY A 180 -10.22 2.69 -24.67
CA GLY A 180 -10.36 4.05 -24.13
C GLY A 180 -11.11 5.01 -25.05
N GLY A 181 -11.10 6.31 -24.70
CA GLY A 181 -11.69 7.38 -25.50
C GLY A 181 -13.22 7.32 -25.63
N GLY A 182 -13.91 6.61 -24.70
CA GLY A 182 -15.36 6.40 -24.78
C GLY A 182 -15.80 5.35 -25.81
N SER A 183 -14.85 4.70 -26.51
CA SER A 183 -15.17 3.72 -27.56
C SER A 183 -15.83 2.46 -27.03
N VAL A 184 -15.51 2.01 -25.80
CA VAL A 184 -16.16 0.88 -25.15
C VAL A 184 -17.64 1.16 -24.93
N LEU A 185 -18.02 2.37 -24.52
CA LEU A 185 -19.42 2.76 -24.33
C LEU A 185 -20.19 2.72 -25.65
N LEU A 186 -19.56 3.16 -26.75
CA LEU A 186 -20.13 3.07 -28.09
C LEU A 186 -20.36 1.61 -28.51
N GLN A 187 -19.44 0.71 -28.19
CA GLN A 187 -19.61 -0.73 -28.45
C GLN A 187 -20.74 -1.33 -27.62
N LEU A 188 -20.85 -0.95 -26.35
CA LEU A 188 -21.92 -1.40 -25.45
C LEU A 188 -23.29 -0.90 -25.90
N SER A 189 -23.41 0.21 -26.65
CA SER A 189 -24.68 0.69 -27.18
C SER A 189 -25.41 -0.36 -28.05
N LYS A 190 -24.63 -1.25 -28.69
CA LYS A 190 -25.19 -2.35 -29.50
C LYS A 190 -25.87 -3.43 -28.63
N VAL A 191 -25.44 -3.59 -27.38
CA VAL A 191 -26.06 -4.52 -26.46
C VAL A 191 -27.47 -4.06 -26.07
N LEU A 192 -27.66 -2.74 -25.98
CA LEU A 192 -28.97 -2.15 -25.70
C LEU A 192 -29.99 -2.40 -26.82
N ASP A 193 -29.57 -2.69 -28.05
CA ASP A 193 -30.45 -3.07 -29.14
C ASP A 193 -31.13 -4.44 -28.91
N THR A 194 -30.53 -5.26 -28.04
CA THR A 194 -31.08 -6.59 -27.69
C THR A 194 -32.05 -6.56 -26.51
N VAL A 195 -32.04 -5.45 -25.76
CA VAL A 195 -32.96 -5.28 -24.60
C VAL A 195 -34.29 -4.80 -25.06
N LYS A 196 -35.34 -5.53 -24.76
CA LYS A 196 -36.72 -5.19 -25.10
C LYS A 196 -37.59 -5.25 -23.88
N PHE A 197 -38.41 -4.25 -23.72
CA PHE A 197 -39.46 -4.18 -22.70
C PHE A 197 -40.83 -4.14 -23.32
N ASP A 198 -41.79 -4.70 -22.64
CA ASP A 198 -43.18 -4.67 -23.06
C ASP A 198 -43.84 -3.30 -22.82
N ASP A 199 -43.33 -2.56 -21.83
CA ASP A 199 -43.79 -1.21 -21.51
C ASP A 199 -43.13 -0.19 -22.46
N PRO A 200 -43.91 0.64 -23.16
CA PRO A 200 -43.39 1.69 -24.04
C PRO A 200 -42.52 2.73 -23.33
N ASP A 201 -42.83 3.08 -22.10
CA ASP A 201 -42.04 4.08 -21.33
C ASP A 201 -40.66 3.52 -20.94
N GLU A 202 -40.56 2.24 -20.59
CA GLU A 202 -39.29 1.56 -20.36
C GLU A 202 -38.47 1.46 -21.66
N GLN A 203 -39.10 1.26 -22.80
CA GLN A 203 -38.42 1.24 -24.10
C GLN A 203 -37.84 2.61 -24.45
N VAL A 204 -38.51 3.73 -24.12
CA VAL A 204 -37.99 5.08 -24.28
C VAL A 204 -36.74 5.32 -23.38
N ALA A 205 -36.72 4.77 -22.18
CA ALA A 205 -35.58 4.85 -21.30
C ALA A 205 -34.32 4.23 -21.92
N ILE A 206 -34.43 3.10 -22.63
CA ILE A 206 -33.34 2.47 -23.38
C ILE A 206 -32.75 3.44 -24.41
N GLU A 207 -33.61 4.12 -25.18
CA GLU A 207 -33.15 5.08 -26.19
C GLU A 207 -32.43 6.28 -25.57
N ILE A 208 -32.91 6.77 -24.43
CA ILE A 208 -32.22 7.83 -23.66
C ILE A 208 -30.83 7.37 -23.23
N VAL A 209 -30.70 6.19 -22.62
CA VAL A 209 -29.43 5.63 -22.18
C VAL A 209 -28.50 5.42 -23.37
N LYS A 210 -29.00 4.83 -24.46
CA LYS A 210 -28.23 4.60 -25.68
C LYS A 210 -27.66 5.87 -26.29
N ASN A 211 -28.43 6.96 -26.29
CA ASN A 211 -27.94 8.26 -26.73
C ASN A 211 -26.91 8.85 -25.76
N ALA A 212 -27.13 8.73 -24.45
CA ALA A 212 -26.23 9.27 -23.44
C ALA A 212 -24.86 8.62 -23.45
N ILE A 213 -24.76 7.29 -23.59
CA ILE A 213 -23.47 6.56 -23.59
C ILE A 213 -22.61 6.84 -24.83
N GLN A 214 -23.18 7.38 -25.91
CA GLN A 214 -22.44 7.82 -27.09
C GLN A 214 -21.82 9.20 -26.93
N TYR A 215 -22.30 10.00 -25.99
CA TYR A 215 -21.87 11.38 -25.82
C TYR A 215 -20.38 11.54 -25.50
N PRO A 216 -19.75 10.72 -24.63
CA PRO A 216 -18.33 10.86 -24.32
C PRO A 216 -17.42 10.81 -25.57
N VAL A 217 -17.61 9.82 -26.45
CA VAL A 217 -16.79 9.71 -27.67
C VAL A 217 -17.06 10.85 -28.65
N LYS A 218 -18.31 11.30 -28.79
CA LYS A 218 -18.68 12.44 -29.61
C LYS A 218 -18.00 13.72 -29.10
N GLN A 219 -18.06 13.97 -27.80
CA GLN A 219 -17.43 15.17 -27.22
C GLN A 219 -15.91 15.17 -27.39
N ILE A 220 -15.25 14.01 -27.26
CA ILE A 220 -13.81 13.88 -27.51
C ILE A 220 -13.50 14.20 -29.00
N ALA A 221 -14.30 13.68 -29.92
CA ALA A 221 -14.14 13.94 -31.35
C ALA A 221 -14.35 15.41 -31.68
N ASP A 222 -15.40 16.02 -31.15
CA ASP A 222 -15.69 17.45 -31.33
C ASP A 222 -14.57 18.34 -30.79
N ASN A 223 -14.02 18.02 -29.62
CA ASN A 223 -12.89 18.72 -29.01
C ASN A 223 -11.62 18.60 -29.86
N ALA A 224 -11.46 17.53 -30.60
CA ALA A 224 -10.37 17.30 -31.56
C ALA A 224 -10.62 17.91 -32.95
N GLY A 225 -11.79 18.55 -33.17
CA GLY A 225 -12.17 19.16 -34.43
C GLY A 225 -12.75 18.19 -35.48
N PHE A 226 -13.02 16.95 -35.08
CA PHE A 226 -13.77 16.01 -35.94
C PHE A 226 -15.27 16.31 -35.86
N LYS A 227 -15.96 16.25 -36.97
CA LYS A 227 -17.43 16.42 -37.08
C LYS A 227 -18.10 15.11 -37.42
#